data_d3f57cf11328b8733bc60d94bf514bed
#
_entry.id   d3f57cf11328b8733bc60d94bf514bed
#
_cell.length_a   1.000
_cell.length_b   1.000
_cell.length_c   1.000
_cell.angle_alpha   90.00
_cell.angle_beta   90.00
_cell.angle_gamma   90.00
#
_symmetry.space_group_name_H-M   'P 1'
#
loop_
_entity.id
_entity.type
_entity.pdbx_description
1 polymer ?
#
loop_
_entity_poly.entity_id
_entity_poly.type
_entity_poly.pdbx_seq_one_letter_code
_entity_poly.pdbx_strand_id
1 'polypeptide(L)'
;MDQTIPALLQVFKTTPAIFPAKTIKELEQKIGGLENENIHIVTKEIKEWVSKQSRPIKENVTLFAQSFREIKNIRKVEASEEEMLQNRFRELRDAVKNKLNPPQTSPTNS
;
A
#
# COMPACT_ATOMS: atom_id res chain seq x y z
N MET A 1 8.57 13.55 3.61
CA MET A 1 8.42 12.15 3.99
C MET A 1 8.00 11.32 2.80
N ASP A 2 8.45 10.09 2.76
CA ASP A 2 8.17 9.19 1.63
C ASP A 2 6.69 8.84 1.57
N GLN A 3 6.10 8.90 0.39
CA GLN A 3 4.68 8.62 0.18
C GLN A 3 4.43 7.27 -0.50
N THR A 4 5.41 6.39 -0.47
CA THR A 4 5.31 5.09 -1.15
C THR A 4 4.15 4.26 -0.63
N ILE A 5 3.97 4.17 0.69
CA ILE A 5 2.92 3.35 1.27
C ILE A 5 1.53 3.85 0.86
N PRO A 6 1.20 5.14 1.03
CA PRO A 6 -0.11 5.61 0.55
C PRO A 6 -0.27 5.44 -0.95
N ALA A 7 0.80 5.64 -1.71
CA ALA A 7 0.74 5.48 -3.17
C ALA A 7 0.47 4.04 -3.56
N LEU A 8 1.17 3.09 -2.94
CA LEU A 8 0.96 1.68 -3.23
C LEU A 8 -0.48 1.27 -2.89
N LEU A 9 -0.97 1.74 -1.74
CA LEU A 9 -2.36 1.47 -1.36
C LEU A 9 -3.33 1.97 -2.41
N GLN A 10 -3.12 3.20 -2.90
CA GLN A 10 -4.00 3.79 -3.89
C GLN A 10 -3.96 3.01 -5.20
N VAL A 11 -2.77 2.63 -5.66
CA VAL A 11 -2.63 1.83 -6.88
C VAL A 11 -3.34 0.50 -6.71
N PHE A 12 -3.17 -0.13 -5.57
CA PHE A 12 -3.80 -1.43 -5.32
C PHE A 12 -5.32 -1.32 -5.33
N LYS A 13 -5.87 -0.21 -4.84
CA LYS A 13 -7.32 -0.01 -4.82
C LYS A 13 -7.88 0.36 -6.18
N THR A 14 -7.15 1.17 -6.96
CA THR A 14 -7.68 1.70 -8.21
C THR A 14 -7.36 0.85 -9.43
N THR A 15 -6.20 0.19 -9.41
CA THR A 15 -5.80 -0.64 -10.55
C THR A 15 -5.26 -1.98 -10.07
N PRO A 16 -6.09 -2.77 -9.36
CA PRO A 16 -5.60 -4.05 -8.84
C PRO A 16 -5.21 -5.04 -9.94
N ALA A 17 -5.71 -4.82 -11.16
CA ALA A 17 -5.44 -5.76 -12.26
C ALA A 17 -3.97 -5.81 -12.67
N ILE A 18 -3.17 -4.78 -12.33
CA ILE A 18 -1.75 -4.82 -12.67
C ILE A 18 -0.94 -5.67 -11.71
N PHE A 19 -1.57 -6.20 -10.66
CA PHE A 19 -0.90 -7.06 -9.67
C PHE A 19 -1.26 -8.52 -9.93
N PRO A 20 -0.34 -9.31 -10.49
CA PRO A 20 -0.60 -10.76 -10.62
C PRO A 20 -0.79 -11.39 -9.24
N ALA A 21 -1.52 -12.50 -9.18
CA ALA A 21 -1.78 -13.19 -7.92
C ALA A 21 -0.49 -13.52 -7.16
N LYS A 22 0.53 -13.92 -7.89
CA LYS A 22 1.83 -14.22 -7.28
C LYS A 22 2.42 -12.99 -6.59
N THR A 23 2.32 -11.84 -7.25
CA THR A 23 2.82 -10.58 -6.71
C THR A 23 2.07 -10.19 -5.45
N ILE A 24 0.76 -10.40 -5.44
CA ILE A 24 -0.05 -10.08 -4.27
C ILE A 24 0.35 -10.96 -3.08
N LYS A 25 0.60 -12.24 -3.33
CA LYS A 25 1.07 -13.13 -2.28
C LYS A 25 2.44 -12.72 -1.73
N GLU A 26 3.33 -12.29 -2.62
CA GLU A 26 4.63 -11.80 -2.19
C GLU A 26 4.48 -10.56 -1.32
N LEU A 27 3.57 -9.67 -1.70
CA LEU A 27 3.32 -8.47 -0.91
C LEU A 27 2.75 -8.82 0.45
N GLU A 28 1.83 -9.78 0.50
CA GLU A 28 1.27 -10.22 1.78
C GLU A 28 2.36 -10.74 2.71
N GLN A 29 3.27 -11.55 2.18
CA GLN A 29 4.37 -12.08 2.97
C GLN A 29 5.29 -10.98 3.47
N LYS A 30 5.58 -10.01 2.59
CA LYS A 30 6.41 -8.88 2.96
C LYS A 30 5.78 -8.08 4.10
N ILE A 31 4.49 -7.80 3.96
CA ILE A 31 3.74 -7.05 4.97
C ILE A 31 3.72 -7.82 6.29
N GLY A 32 3.50 -9.14 6.22
CA GLY A 32 3.47 -9.96 7.43
C GLY A 32 4.77 -9.91 8.22
N GLY A 33 5.89 -9.81 7.52
CA GLY A 33 7.18 -9.68 8.18
C GLY A 33 7.47 -8.31 8.75
N LEU A 34 6.63 -7.32 8.42
CA LEU A 34 6.86 -5.94 8.83
C LEU A 34 5.86 -5.44 9.86
N GLU A 35 4.91 -6.26 10.27
CA GLU A 35 3.80 -5.79 11.11
C GLU A 35 4.25 -5.21 12.45
N ASN A 36 5.35 -5.69 12.98
CA ASN A 36 5.86 -5.21 14.26
C ASN A 36 7.06 -4.28 14.13
N GLU A 37 7.36 -3.84 12.92
CA GLU A 37 8.51 -2.99 12.68
C GLU A 37 8.15 -1.52 12.78
N ASN A 38 9.18 -0.70 13.00
CA ASN A 38 9.04 0.73 12.98
C ASN A 38 8.58 1.19 11.60
N ILE A 39 7.73 2.22 11.55
CA ILE A 39 7.17 2.67 10.28
C ILE A 39 8.25 3.16 9.30
N HIS A 40 9.36 3.65 9.79
CA HIS A 40 10.45 4.07 8.91
C HIS A 40 11.10 2.86 8.23
N ILE A 41 11.23 1.76 8.96
CA ILE A 41 11.74 0.51 8.40
C ILE A 41 10.72 -0.04 7.41
N VAL A 42 9.45 -0.02 7.76
CA VAL A 42 8.37 -0.48 6.88
C VAL A 42 8.41 0.29 5.57
N THR A 43 8.50 1.62 5.64
CA THR A 43 8.54 2.46 4.45
C THR A 43 9.71 2.09 3.55
N LYS A 44 10.88 1.92 4.15
CA LYS A 44 12.09 1.57 3.38
C LYS A 44 11.93 0.23 2.70
N GLU A 45 11.44 -0.76 3.43
CA GLU A 45 11.28 -2.12 2.89
C GLU A 45 10.24 -2.17 1.78
N ILE A 46 9.13 -1.49 1.96
CA ILE A 46 8.09 -1.44 0.94
C ILE A 46 8.61 -0.71 -0.30
N LYS A 47 9.34 0.37 -0.12
CA LYS A 47 9.92 1.09 -1.24
C LYS A 47 10.87 0.20 -2.04
N GLU A 48 11.70 -0.57 -1.35
CA GLU A 48 12.61 -1.50 -2.02
C GLU A 48 11.81 -2.57 -2.77
N TRP A 49 10.77 -3.09 -2.14
CA TRP A 49 9.93 -4.09 -2.78
C TRP A 49 9.33 -3.57 -4.08
N VAL A 50 8.80 -2.35 -4.04
CA VAL A 50 8.21 -1.72 -5.23
C VAL A 50 9.25 -1.57 -6.33
N SER A 51 10.48 -1.20 -5.97
CA SER A 51 11.53 -0.96 -6.96
C SER A 51 11.88 -2.23 -7.74
N LYS A 52 11.55 -3.39 -7.20
CA LYS A 52 11.84 -4.67 -7.86
C LYS A 52 10.65 -5.20 -8.66
N GLN A 53 9.55 -4.49 -8.68
CA GLN A 53 8.36 -4.96 -9.36
C GLN A 53 8.35 -4.55 -10.83
N SER A 54 7.32 -5.00 -11.54
CA SER A 54 7.16 -4.70 -12.95
C SER A 54 6.99 -3.19 -13.16
N ARG A 55 7.26 -2.75 -14.38
CA ARG A 55 7.19 -1.34 -14.72
C ARG A 55 5.81 -0.72 -14.42
N PRO A 56 4.68 -1.36 -14.78
CA PRO A 56 3.38 -0.75 -14.47
C PRO A 56 3.20 -0.45 -12.99
N ILE A 57 3.62 -1.36 -12.11
CA ILE A 57 3.50 -1.15 -10.68
C ILE A 57 4.39 0.01 -10.24
N LYS A 58 5.66 -0.01 -10.64
CA LYS A 58 6.60 1.03 -10.26
C LYS A 58 6.15 2.40 -10.73
N GLU A 59 5.73 2.51 -11.98
CA GLU A 59 5.36 3.80 -12.55
C GLU A 59 4.11 4.36 -11.87
N ASN A 60 3.12 3.53 -11.64
CA ASN A 60 1.90 4.00 -11.00
C ASN A 60 2.14 4.43 -9.56
N VAL A 61 2.93 3.66 -8.82
CA VAL A 61 3.27 4.06 -7.45
C VAL A 61 4.02 5.38 -7.44
N THR A 62 4.98 5.55 -8.35
CA THR A 62 5.74 6.79 -8.43
C THR A 62 4.83 7.99 -8.73
N LEU A 63 3.91 7.83 -9.68
CA LEU A 63 3.00 8.91 -10.03
C LEU A 63 2.10 9.30 -8.87
N PHE A 64 1.53 8.33 -8.17
CA PHE A 64 0.70 8.65 -7.02
C PHE A 64 1.50 9.25 -5.87
N ALA A 65 2.74 8.79 -5.67
CA ALA A 65 3.58 9.36 -4.63
C ALA A 65 3.86 10.84 -4.89
N GLN A 66 4.12 11.19 -6.15
CA GLN A 66 4.32 12.57 -6.52
C GLN A 66 3.06 13.40 -6.31
N SER A 67 1.93 12.84 -6.70
CA SER A 67 0.64 13.51 -6.54
C SER A 67 0.35 13.79 -5.07
N PHE A 68 0.63 12.83 -4.20
CA PHE A 68 0.41 13.01 -2.76
C PHE A 68 1.33 14.07 -2.17
N ARG A 69 2.57 14.19 -2.66
CA ARG A 69 3.47 15.24 -2.21
C ARG A 69 2.93 16.61 -2.57
N GLU A 70 2.38 16.75 -3.77
CA GLU A 70 1.82 18.04 -4.21
C GLU A 70 0.62 18.44 -3.36
N ILE A 71 -0.26 17.47 -3.10
CA ILE A 71 -1.42 17.72 -2.25
C ILE A 71 -0.98 18.12 -0.85
N LYS A 72 0.03 17.45 -0.33
CA LYS A 72 0.51 17.72 1.01
C LYS A 72 1.06 19.13 1.15
N ASN A 73 1.67 19.66 0.12
CA ASN A 73 2.22 21.02 0.17
C ASN A 73 1.12 22.06 0.33
N ILE A 74 -0.11 21.73 -0.04
CA ILE A 74 -1.22 22.66 0.01
C ILE A 74 -1.97 22.57 1.33
N ARG A 75 -2.00 21.40 1.93
CA ARG A 75 -2.83 21.15 3.12
C ARG A 75 -1.99 21.10 4.37
N LYS A 76 -2.49 21.75 5.42
CA LYS A 76 -1.94 21.53 6.73
C LYS A 76 -2.42 20.19 7.25
N VAL A 77 -1.46 19.37 7.65
CA VAL A 77 -1.78 18.06 8.22
C VAL A 77 -1.60 18.18 9.72
N GLU A 78 -2.67 17.90 10.47
CA GLU A 78 -2.59 18.02 11.93
C GLU A 78 -2.10 16.73 12.58
N ALA A 79 -2.45 15.60 12.01
CA ALA A 79 -1.94 14.33 12.53
C ALA A 79 -0.48 14.16 12.15
N SER A 80 0.27 13.44 12.98
CA SER A 80 1.67 13.18 12.65
C SER A 80 1.73 12.32 11.40
N GLU A 81 2.81 12.53 10.62
CA GLU A 81 3.01 11.74 9.42
C GLU A 81 3.21 10.27 9.74
N GLU A 82 3.84 9.99 10.86
CA GLU A 82 4.04 8.60 11.28
C GLU A 82 2.71 7.90 11.51
N GLU A 83 1.78 8.55 12.19
CA GLU A 83 0.47 7.97 12.42
C GLU A 83 -0.26 7.73 11.12
N MET A 84 -0.19 8.70 10.22
CA MET A 84 -0.83 8.56 8.92
C MET A 84 -0.27 7.38 8.15
N LEU A 85 1.05 7.24 8.13
CA LEU A 85 1.69 6.14 7.43
C LEU A 85 1.34 4.80 8.06
N GLN A 86 1.28 4.73 9.39
CA GLN A 86 0.87 3.51 10.07
C GLN A 86 -0.54 3.12 9.70
N ASN A 87 -1.45 4.09 9.64
CA ASN A 87 -2.83 3.83 9.25
C ASN A 87 -2.91 3.36 7.81
N ARG A 88 -2.16 3.98 6.91
CA ARG A 88 -2.14 3.56 5.51
C ARG A 88 -1.55 2.16 5.36
N PHE A 89 -0.54 1.84 6.15
CA PHE A 89 0.03 0.50 6.13
C PHE A 89 -0.99 -0.55 6.57
N ARG A 90 -1.77 -0.26 7.61
CA ARG A 90 -2.83 -1.17 8.03
C ARG A 90 -3.89 -1.34 6.94
N GLU A 91 -4.27 -0.24 6.29
CA GLU A 91 -5.24 -0.32 5.20
C GLU A 91 -4.69 -1.17 4.06
N LEU A 92 -3.40 -1.01 3.73
CA LEU A 92 -2.76 -1.82 2.71
C LEU A 92 -2.77 -3.29 3.10
N ARG A 93 -2.43 -3.60 4.35
CA ARG A 93 -2.47 -4.97 4.85
C ARG A 93 -3.85 -5.57 4.68
N ASP A 94 -4.87 -4.83 5.09
CA ASP A 94 -6.24 -5.32 5.01
C ASP A 94 -6.69 -5.48 3.56
N ALA A 95 -6.31 -4.55 2.69
CA ALA A 95 -6.66 -4.64 1.28
C ALA A 95 -6.03 -5.86 0.62
N VAL A 96 -4.77 -6.14 0.94
CA VAL A 96 -4.07 -7.30 0.39
C VAL A 96 -4.71 -8.59 0.88
N LYS A 97 -5.02 -8.67 2.17
CA LYS A 97 -5.66 -9.85 2.73
C LYS A 97 -7.03 -10.09 2.12
N ASN A 98 -7.80 -9.02 1.93
CA ASN A 98 -9.12 -9.14 1.34
C ASN A 98 -9.05 -9.58 -0.12
N LYS A 99 -8.01 -9.18 -0.83
CA LYS A 99 -7.84 -9.59 -2.23
C LYS A 99 -7.53 -11.08 -2.33
N LEU A 100 -6.68 -11.59 -1.43
CA LEU A 100 -6.32 -13.00 -1.44
C LEU A 100 -7.40 -13.89 -0.84
N ASN A 101 -8.09 -13.39 0.20
CA ASN A 101 -9.13 -14.13 0.89
C ASN A 101 -10.35 -13.24 1.02
N PRO A 102 -11.12 -13.05 -0.06
CA PRO A 102 -12.29 -12.16 -0.01
C PRO A 102 -13.25 -12.64 1.08
N PRO A 103 -13.83 -11.70 1.83
CA PRO A 103 -14.83 -12.10 2.81
C PRO A 103 -15.95 -12.82 2.09
N GLN A 104 -16.36 -13.94 2.65
CA GLN A 104 -17.48 -14.63 2.10
C GLN A 104 -18.71 -13.87 2.49
N THR A 105 -19.12 -13.05 1.65
CA THR A 105 -20.43 -12.52 1.81
C THR A 105 -21.28 -13.56 1.25
N SER A 106 -21.58 -14.49 1.78
CA SER A 106 -22.54 -15.27 1.16
C SER A 106 -23.77 -14.54 0.98
N PRO A 107 -24.08 -14.55 0.17
CA PRO A 107 -25.22 -14.02 0.06
C PRO A 107 -26.31 -14.90 0.30
N THR A 108 -25.68 -15.06 0.91
CA THR A 108 -26.22 -15.35 0.97
C THR A 108 -26.83 -15.51 1.07
N ASN A 109 -26.87 -15.46 1.33
CA ASN A 109 -27.27 -15.42 1.30
C ASN A 109 -27.70 -15.43 1.03
N SER A 110 -27.84 -15.48 0.97
CA SER A 110 -28.10 -15.43 0.63
C SER A 110 -28.34 -15.51 0.40
#